data_f4de659f9fae1a102d931a4515ba546a
#
_entry.id   f4de659f9fae1a102d931a4515ba546a
#
_cell.length_a   1.000
_cell.length_b   1.000
_cell.length_c   1.000
_cell.angle_alpha   90.00
_cell.angle_beta   90.00
_cell.angle_gamma   90.00
#
_symmetry.space_group_name_H-M   'P 1'
#
loop_
_entity.id
_entity.type
_entity.pdbx_description
1 polymer ?
#
loop_
_entity_poly.entity_id
_entity_poly.type
_entity_poly.pdbx_seq_one_letter_code
_entity_poly.pdbx_strand_id
1 'polypeptide(L)'
;DEAVELAKEHHKVYGDEIGLTLLGLPCKEFREKYKTKDFCIWMFSMEDKKAIVTDVFEKFYERFGFYPESTGSYYMDAELINYIKEKYPSVKCAVATCWEEGPKAYHTCNNSWYTFMDGGPWAPWIPSKVNTHAPAANESEDSGIVAIPHLSRDLIACYDGNGSNFGTHPQNVLRGMIYQDGKYPYLYNLIDQYRYQAKFNNGYAYNMMFVGPGWMNKMGRWEAPYELLKQSYEDGCAYYGELKKEGKLIDMTMSEFADYYRNTEPECALWRDILYGSKKQVFWYCDPYMRACVNMDQGGAIVDLRPYAAKLEWPVGIGTKHIQDASYPFLIQEKYRAGYFTHYAGEGTVRSAKICHNGEEVDLCLCRTKAHFSQEGKDRILTLDPVDIEFADLTVTIQSVITFTEGSSAIKIDRKVLSMSDPDADVTINEYMVGCYGTTEYTEDMSSLTLSIAKGNDVKRLSYEYKCREMDEADAGKVSCEIPPVKTLVSMTCEGRDKTGYVKEGYAFSPMFTLGYTGKLRDKEVFETWLSLERVD
;
A
#
# COMPACT_ATOMS: atom_id res chain seq x y z
N ASP A 1 24.71 33.01 -2.17
CA ASP A 1 23.38 32.63 -2.67
C ASP A 1 22.35 32.93 -1.59
N GLU A 2 21.42 33.84 -1.88
CA GLU A 2 20.45 34.37 -0.90
C GLU A 2 19.59 33.26 -0.26
N ALA A 3 19.21 32.24 -1.02
CA ALA A 3 18.44 31.11 -0.51
C ALA A 3 19.25 30.25 0.49
N VAL A 4 20.53 30.10 0.27
CA VAL A 4 21.43 29.37 1.20
C VAL A 4 21.59 30.14 2.51
N GLU A 5 21.76 31.46 2.45
CA GLU A 5 21.90 32.27 3.66
C GLU A 5 20.59 32.32 4.45
N LEU A 6 19.46 32.41 3.77
CA LEU A 6 18.15 32.33 4.41
C LEU A 6 17.93 30.97 5.10
N ALA A 7 18.29 29.87 4.43
CA ALA A 7 18.18 28.52 5.02
C ALA A 7 19.07 28.39 6.26
N LYS A 8 20.32 28.92 6.21
CA LYS A 8 21.22 28.93 7.38
C LYS A 8 20.66 29.76 8.54
N GLU A 9 20.04 30.91 8.23
CA GLU A 9 19.40 31.76 9.24
C GLU A 9 18.25 31.02 9.91
N HIS A 10 17.36 30.40 9.14
CA HIS A 10 16.24 29.63 9.67
C HIS A 10 16.70 28.44 10.50
N HIS A 11 17.67 27.71 10.03
CA HIS A 11 18.28 26.60 10.78
C HIS A 11 18.83 27.07 12.14
N LYS A 12 19.55 28.20 12.14
CA LYS A 12 20.15 28.75 13.36
C LYS A 12 19.14 29.32 14.35
N VAL A 13 18.10 30.01 13.83
CA VAL A 13 17.16 30.77 14.67
C VAL A 13 15.99 29.91 15.13
N TYR A 14 15.48 29.05 14.26
CA TYR A 14 14.24 28.30 14.49
C TYR A 14 14.47 26.80 14.68
N GLY A 15 15.68 26.31 14.40
CA GLY A 15 15.97 24.87 14.44
C GLY A 15 15.44 24.10 13.22
N ASP A 16 15.09 24.83 12.14
CA ASP A 16 14.61 24.18 10.92
C ASP A 16 15.69 23.25 10.34
N GLU A 17 15.30 22.06 9.95
CA GLU A 17 16.20 21.09 9.34
C GLU A 17 16.43 21.42 7.87
N ILE A 18 17.70 21.40 7.45
CA ILE A 18 18.08 21.52 6.04
C ILE A 18 18.36 20.13 5.49
N GLY A 19 17.39 19.58 4.77
CA GLY A 19 17.55 18.29 4.08
C GLY A 19 18.05 18.46 2.64
N LEU A 20 18.44 17.34 2.04
CA LEU A 20 18.95 17.29 0.66
C LEU A 20 18.02 16.47 -0.23
N THR A 21 17.48 17.10 -1.27
CA THR A 21 16.66 16.39 -2.26
C THR A 21 17.50 15.95 -3.46
N LEU A 22 17.46 14.66 -3.76
CA LEU A 22 18.06 14.02 -4.94
C LEU A 22 17.05 13.94 -6.11
N LEU A 23 16.06 14.79 -6.06
CA LEU A 23 15.04 14.90 -7.07
C LEU A 23 15.65 15.57 -8.29
N GLY A 24 15.40 15.11 -9.45
CA GLY A 24 15.75 15.76 -10.69
C GLY A 24 17.07 16.53 -10.69
N LEU A 25 17.91 16.23 -11.60
CA LEU A 25 19.17 16.94 -11.78
C LEU A 25 19.09 17.82 -13.04
N PRO A 26 18.22 18.85 -13.07
CA PRO A 26 18.02 19.65 -14.27
C PRO A 26 19.19 20.55 -14.60
N CYS A 27 20.20 20.63 -13.72
CA CYS A 27 21.32 21.52 -13.95
C CYS A 27 22.21 21.03 -15.10
N LYS A 28 22.63 22.00 -15.91
CA LYS A 28 23.44 21.75 -17.11
C LYS A 28 24.73 21.02 -16.78
N GLU A 29 25.38 21.39 -15.67
CA GLU A 29 26.65 20.82 -15.22
C GLU A 29 26.56 19.31 -14.99
N PHE A 30 25.50 18.82 -14.37
CA PHE A 30 25.29 17.40 -14.16
C PHE A 30 25.09 16.66 -15.48
N ARG A 31 24.27 17.22 -16.39
CA ARG A 31 24.03 16.61 -17.70
C ARG A 31 25.30 16.50 -18.53
N GLU A 32 26.15 17.50 -18.47
CA GLU A 32 27.46 17.51 -19.16
C GLU A 32 28.40 16.50 -18.53
N LYS A 33 28.50 16.50 -17.19
CA LYS A 33 29.40 15.59 -16.44
C LYS A 33 29.04 14.12 -16.67
N TYR A 34 27.75 13.77 -16.53
CA TYR A 34 27.28 12.39 -16.64
C TYR A 34 26.82 12.01 -18.06
N LYS A 35 27.00 12.91 -19.03
CA LYS A 35 26.67 12.71 -20.47
C LYS A 35 25.28 12.13 -20.70
N THR A 36 24.31 12.60 -19.92
CA THR A 36 22.95 12.07 -19.93
C THR A 36 21.92 13.14 -20.25
N LYS A 37 20.77 12.70 -20.78
CA LYS A 37 19.56 13.51 -20.88
C LYS A 37 18.63 13.27 -19.69
N ASP A 38 18.89 12.23 -18.93
CA ASP A 38 18.12 11.86 -17.76
C ASP A 38 18.38 12.84 -16.62
N PHE A 39 17.41 13.04 -15.77
CA PHE A 39 17.52 13.98 -14.67
C PHE A 39 16.98 13.42 -13.35
N CYS A 40 16.44 12.22 -13.36
CA CYS A 40 15.94 11.54 -12.17
C CYS A 40 16.96 10.52 -11.68
N ILE A 41 17.29 10.54 -10.41
CA ILE A 41 18.35 9.69 -9.84
C ILE A 41 18.13 8.20 -10.12
N TRP A 42 16.88 7.73 -10.12
CA TRP A 42 16.57 6.31 -10.34
C TRP A 42 16.84 5.80 -11.75
N MET A 43 17.06 6.69 -12.72
CA MET A 43 17.31 6.33 -14.12
C MET A 43 18.78 6.06 -14.42
N PHE A 44 19.67 6.36 -13.49
CA PHE A 44 21.11 6.18 -13.67
C PHE A 44 21.55 4.77 -13.29
N SER A 45 22.71 4.37 -13.81
CA SER A 45 23.40 3.17 -13.31
C SER A 45 23.71 3.30 -11.82
N MET A 46 23.90 2.21 -11.10
CA MET A 46 24.23 2.27 -9.68
C MET A 46 25.57 2.99 -9.44
N GLU A 47 26.53 2.81 -10.32
CA GLU A 47 27.81 3.52 -10.28
C GLU A 47 27.61 5.04 -10.38
N ASP A 48 26.81 5.49 -11.35
CA ASP A 48 26.49 6.90 -11.52
C ASP A 48 25.67 7.44 -10.34
N LYS A 49 24.70 6.68 -9.84
CA LYS A 49 23.92 7.05 -8.64
C LYS A 49 24.82 7.34 -7.45
N LYS A 50 25.78 6.44 -7.16
CA LYS A 50 26.74 6.59 -6.06
C LYS A 50 27.66 7.80 -6.28
N ALA A 51 28.12 8.02 -7.52
CA ALA A 51 28.92 9.18 -7.86
C ALA A 51 28.14 10.49 -7.71
N ILE A 52 26.91 10.54 -8.20
CA ILE A 52 26.01 11.71 -8.09
C ILE A 52 25.73 12.02 -6.62
N VAL A 53 25.38 11.03 -5.82
CA VAL A 53 25.12 11.22 -4.39
C VAL A 53 26.36 11.80 -3.72
N THR A 54 27.54 11.24 -4.01
CA THR A 54 28.80 11.78 -3.47
C THR A 54 28.98 13.25 -3.82
N ASP A 55 28.89 13.60 -5.11
CA ASP A 55 29.07 14.98 -5.55
C ASP A 55 28.10 15.95 -4.88
N VAL A 56 26.84 15.55 -4.73
CA VAL A 56 25.80 16.41 -4.18
C VAL A 56 25.96 16.58 -2.67
N PHE A 57 26.31 15.51 -1.94
CA PHE A 57 26.55 15.56 -0.50
C PHE A 57 27.79 16.38 -0.14
N GLU A 58 28.89 16.24 -0.91
CA GLU A 58 30.07 17.06 -0.70
C GLU A 58 29.79 18.55 -0.98
N LYS A 59 29.05 18.87 -2.04
CA LYS A 59 28.60 20.25 -2.32
C LYS A 59 27.70 20.81 -1.25
N PHE A 60 26.86 19.97 -0.65
CA PHE A 60 26.03 20.36 0.48
C PHE A 60 26.91 20.72 1.68
N TYR A 61 27.88 19.86 2.00
CA TYR A 61 28.83 20.12 3.08
C TYR A 61 29.65 21.41 2.84
N GLU A 62 30.12 21.63 1.63
CA GLU A 62 30.84 22.87 1.27
C GLU A 62 30.03 24.14 1.53
N ARG A 63 28.68 24.05 1.36
CA ARG A 63 27.78 25.20 1.53
C ARG A 63 27.30 25.39 2.96
N PHE A 64 27.03 24.32 3.66
CA PHE A 64 26.37 24.36 4.96
C PHE A 64 27.33 24.05 6.13
N GLY A 65 28.42 23.36 5.90
CA GLY A 65 29.41 22.98 6.91
C GLY A 65 29.07 21.71 7.69
N PHE A 66 28.01 21.02 7.28
CA PHE A 66 27.57 19.73 7.83
C PHE A 66 26.93 18.87 6.74
N TYR A 67 26.84 17.56 6.96
CA TYR A 67 26.07 16.67 6.08
C TYR A 67 24.60 16.67 6.48
N PRO A 68 23.68 16.48 5.52
CA PRO A 68 22.25 16.44 5.84
C PRO A 68 21.91 15.23 6.70
N GLU A 69 20.92 15.37 7.57
CA GLU A 69 20.35 14.27 8.36
C GLU A 69 19.13 13.65 7.66
N SER A 70 18.55 14.38 6.70
CA SER A 70 17.46 13.89 5.86
C SER A 70 17.75 14.07 4.38
N THR A 71 17.26 13.14 3.59
CA THR A 71 17.39 13.17 2.12
C THR A 71 16.10 12.69 1.46
N GLY A 72 16.04 12.65 0.16
CA GLY A 72 14.89 12.10 -0.53
C GLY A 72 14.95 12.22 -2.04
N SER A 73 14.14 11.38 -2.66
CA SER A 73 13.88 11.40 -4.09
C SER A 73 12.47 10.87 -4.33
N TYR A 74 11.97 10.93 -5.56
CA TYR A 74 10.73 10.24 -5.91
C TYR A 74 10.85 8.72 -5.77
N TYR A 75 12.04 8.20 -6.00
CA TYR A 75 12.33 6.81 -5.76
C TYR A 75 13.83 6.61 -5.46
N MET A 76 14.10 5.80 -4.44
CA MET A 76 15.44 5.39 -4.05
C MET A 76 15.46 3.88 -3.84
N ASP A 77 16.34 3.20 -4.56
CA ASP A 77 16.52 1.78 -4.37
C ASP A 77 17.31 1.44 -3.11
N ALA A 78 17.17 0.20 -2.66
CA ALA A 78 17.77 -0.24 -1.41
C ALA A 78 19.31 -0.16 -1.42
N GLU A 79 19.95 -0.47 -2.55
CA GLU A 79 21.41 -0.37 -2.67
C GLU A 79 21.90 1.08 -2.52
N LEU A 80 21.15 2.04 -3.08
CA LEU A 80 21.47 3.46 -2.92
C LEU A 80 21.27 3.93 -1.47
N ILE A 81 20.20 3.50 -0.82
CA ILE A 81 19.95 3.81 0.61
C ILE A 81 21.07 3.24 1.47
N ASN A 82 21.46 1.99 1.26
CA ASN A 82 22.57 1.36 1.98
C ASN A 82 23.88 2.11 1.79
N TYR A 83 24.20 2.51 0.54
CA TYR A 83 25.38 3.31 0.24
C TYR A 83 25.36 4.68 0.95
N ILE A 84 24.22 5.36 0.95
CA ILE A 84 24.07 6.65 1.64
C ILE A 84 24.31 6.46 3.13
N LYS A 85 23.71 5.45 3.75
CA LYS A 85 23.86 5.20 5.19
C LYS A 85 25.29 4.84 5.57
N GLU A 86 25.95 4.02 4.77
CA GLU A 86 27.35 3.64 5.00
C GLU A 86 28.29 4.83 4.90
N LYS A 87 28.14 5.64 3.86
CA LYS A 87 29.05 6.75 3.58
C LYS A 87 28.75 8.02 4.38
N TYR A 88 27.48 8.27 4.65
CA TYR A 88 26.98 9.43 5.37
C TYR A 88 26.11 9.01 6.56
N PRO A 89 26.74 8.54 7.67
CA PRO A 89 26.01 8.01 8.82
C PRO A 89 25.06 9.02 9.50
N SER A 90 25.26 10.32 9.25
CA SER A 90 24.36 11.38 9.71
C SER A 90 22.94 11.25 9.18
N VAL A 91 22.75 10.64 8.00
CA VAL A 91 21.43 10.48 7.41
C VAL A 91 20.60 9.49 8.24
N LYS A 92 19.48 9.96 8.76
CA LYS A 92 18.56 9.22 9.62
C LYS A 92 17.26 8.85 8.91
N CYS A 93 16.83 9.70 7.97
CA CYS A 93 15.60 9.47 7.24
C CYS A 93 15.66 9.88 5.78
N ALA A 94 14.72 9.34 5.01
CA ALA A 94 14.60 9.65 3.60
C ALA A 94 13.14 9.60 3.13
N VAL A 95 12.77 10.53 2.24
CA VAL A 95 11.63 10.32 1.35
C VAL A 95 12.10 9.40 0.24
N ALA A 96 11.87 8.11 0.40
CA ALA A 96 12.42 7.07 -0.47
C ALA A 96 11.48 6.68 -1.61
N THR A 97 10.19 6.98 -1.48
CA THR A 97 9.18 6.75 -2.50
C THR A 97 8.21 7.92 -2.55
N CYS A 98 8.04 8.52 -3.70
CA CYS A 98 7.11 9.62 -3.92
C CYS A 98 6.82 9.76 -5.41
N TRP A 99 5.57 9.70 -5.77
CA TRP A 99 5.13 9.54 -7.14
C TRP A 99 4.32 10.71 -7.67
N GLU A 100 4.74 11.95 -7.46
CA GLU A 100 3.92 13.05 -7.94
C GLU A 100 4.12 13.38 -9.40
N GLU A 101 5.35 13.58 -9.81
CA GLU A 101 5.63 14.13 -11.12
C GLU A 101 6.65 13.36 -11.94
N GLY A 102 7.60 12.74 -11.27
CA GLY A 102 8.62 11.97 -11.95
C GLY A 102 8.04 10.95 -12.92
N PRO A 103 7.05 10.14 -12.52
CA PRO A 103 6.40 9.21 -13.41
C PRO A 103 5.69 9.86 -14.58
N LYS A 104 5.07 11.01 -14.39
CA LYS A 104 4.37 11.74 -15.45
C LYS A 104 5.28 12.18 -16.60
N ALA A 105 6.54 12.42 -16.32
CA ALA A 105 7.48 12.85 -17.33
C ALA A 105 7.89 11.71 -18.29
N TYR A 106 7.74 10.47 -17.85
CA TYR A 106 8.20 9.28 -18.56
C TYR A 106 7.09 8.35 -19.02
N HIS A 107 5.94 8.46 -18.38
CA HIS A 107 4.78 7.67 -18.69
C HIS A 107 3.65 8.59 -19.15
N THR A 108 2.93 8.18 -20.13
CA THR A 108 1.67 8.84 -20.52
C THR A 108 0.59 8.72 -19.45
N CYS A 109 0.93 8.07 -18.35
CA CYS A 109 0.15 7.94 -17.15
C CYS A 109 -0.02 9.30 -16.48
N ASN A 110 -1.21 9.79 -16.42
CA ASN A 110 -1.53 11.06 -15.78
C ASN A 110 -1.87 10.92 -14.29
N ASN A 111 -1.81 9.72 -13.76
CA ASN A 111 -2.22 9.44 -12.40
C ASN A 111 -1.13 8.76 -11.60
N SER A 112 -0.70 9.44 -10.64
CA SER A 112 -1.01 8.95 -9.34
C SER A 112 -0.38 7.65 -8.97
N TRP A 113 0.82 7.48 -9.38
CA TRP A 113 1.65 6.45 -8.81
C TRP A 113 2.06 6.92 -7.43
N TYR A 114 1.33 6.49 -6.46
CA TYR A 114 1.58 6.84 -5.08
C TYR A 114 2.33 5.73 -4.42
N THR A 115 3.03 6.09 -3.38
CA THR A 115 3.79 5.19 -2.55
C THR A 115 3.09 3.86 -2.32
N PHE A 116 1.80 3.85 -2.13
CA PHE A 116 1.12 2.60 -1.88
C PHE A 116 0.51 1.92 -3.11
N MET A 117 0.37 2.61 -4.23
CA MET A 117 0.02 1.95 -5.51
C MET A 117 1.22 1.21 -6.10
N ASP A 118 2.43 1.68 -5.84
CA ASP A 118 3.66 1.00 -6.23
C ASP A 118 4.05 -0.17 -5.32
N GLY A 119 3.30 -0.37 -4.24
CA GLY A 119 3.48 -1.50 -3.34
C GLY A 119 4.21 -1.19 -2.05
N GLY A 120 4.63 0.05 -1.82
CA GLY A 120 5.23 0.49 -0.56
C GLY A 120 4.19 0.78 0.54
N PRO A 121 4.63 0.93 1.79
CA PRO A 121 3.79 1.39 2.89
C PRO A 121 3.26 2.81 2.69
N TRP A 122 2.11 3.11 3.30
CA TRP A 122 1.53 4.46 3.32
C TRP A 122 1.96 5.30 4.53
N ALA A 123 2.48 4.65 5.57
CA ALA A 123 2.99 5.23 6.79
C ALA A 123 4.52 5.13 6.81
N PRO A 124 5.24 5.76 7.75
CA PRO A 124 6.67 5.58 7.87
C PRO A 124 7.05 4.11 8.11
N TRP A 125 8.22 3.72 7.64
CA TRP A 125 8.76 2.36 7.83
C TRP A 125 10.29 2.38 7.81
N ILE A 126 10.89 1.30 8.27
CA ILE A 126 12.32 1.06 8.11
C ILE A 126 12.50 0.15 6.89
N PRO A 127 13.05 0.63 5.76
CA PRO A 127 13.24 -0.20 4.58
C PRO A 127 14.16 -1.38 4.83
N SER A 128 13.85 -2.51 4.19
CA SER A 128 14.76 -3.63 4.11
C SER A 128 15.99 -3.27 3.27
N LYS A 129 17.17 -3.79 3.68
CA LYS A 129 18.43 -3.65 2.90
C LYS A 129 18.36 -4.21 1.49
N VAL A 130 17.37 -5.06 1.20
CA VAL A 130 17.25 -5.71 -0.11
C VAL A 130 16.13 -5.13 -0.97
N ASN A 131 15.15 -4.46 -0.36
CA ASN A 131 14.05 -3.83 -1.10
C ASN A 131 13.47 -2.64 -0.32
N THR A 132 13.47 -1.47 -0.93
CA THR A 132 13.01 -0.23 -0.29
C THR A 132 11.53 -0.25 0.07
N HIS A 133 10.69 -0.91 -0.72
CA HIS A 133 9.25 -0.97 -0.49
C HIS A 133 8.84 -1.93 0.65
N ALA A 134 9.69 -2.92 0.95
CA ALA A 134 9.39 -3.87 2.02
C ALA A 134 9.97 -3.40 3.35
N PRO A 135 9.18 -3.33 4.43
CA PRO A 135 9.70 -3.08 5.75
C PRO A 135 10.68 -4.17 6.20
N ALA A 136 11.70 -3.77 6.97
CA ALA A 136 12.66 -4.70 7.59
C ALA A 136 11.96 -5.52 8.68
N ALA A 137 12.19 -6.84 8.68
CA ALA A 137 11.59 -7.74 9.67
C ALA A 137 12.43 -7.86 10.96
N ASN A 138 13.70 -7.46 10.92
CA ASN A 138 14.64 -7.58 12.03
C ASN A 138 15.85 -6.66 11.81
N GLU A 139 16.71 -6.54 12.82
CA GLU A 139 17.91 -5.69 12.80
C GLU A 139 18.87 -6.02 11.64
N SER A 140 18.99 -7.26 11.23
CA SER A 140 19.92 -7.62 10.14
C SER A 140 19.43 -7.10 8.79
N GLU A 141 18.13 -6.93 8.62
CA GLU A 141 17.51 -6.37 7.42
C GLU A 141 17.40 -4.85 7.44
N ASP A 142 17.53 -4.22 8.61
CA ASP A 142 17.36 -2.78 8.81
C ASP A 142 18.37 -1.97 8.01
N SER A 143 17.89 -1.09 7.12
CA SER A 143 18.71 -0.18 6.32
C SER A 143 19.39 0.92 7.15
N GLY A 144 18.99 1.12 8.41
CA GLY A 144 19.45 2.20 9.27
C GLY A 144 18.86 3.58 8.93
N ILE A 145 17.88 3.64 8.05
CA ILE A 145 17.18 4.87 7.63
C ILE A 145 15.69 4.66 7.81
N VAL A 146 14.98 5.65 8.35
CA VAL A 146 13.51 5.67 8.36
C VAL A 146 13.01 6.26 7.04
N ALA A 147 12.24 5.49 6.29
CA ALA A 147 11.53 6.00 5.13
C ALA A 147 10.26 6.73 5.58
N ILE A 148 10.05 7.91 5.02
CA ILE A 148 8.94 8.79 5.36
C ILE A 148 8.11 9.03 4.09
N PRO A 149 6.79 8.86 4.14
CA PRO A 149 5.92 9.27 3.04
C PRO A 149 6.07 10.76 2.73
N HIS A 150 6.07 11.10 1.46
CA HIS A 150 6.23 12.48 0.98
C HIS A 150 5.19 13.46 1.56
N LEU A 151 3.96 13.01 1.76
CA LEU A 151 2.89 13.76 2.44
C LEU A 151 1.82 12.79 2.92
N SER A 152 1.01 13.23 3.86
CA SER A 152 -0.14 12.46 4.30
C SER A 152 -1.26 12.56 3.26
N ARG A 153 -1.75 11.41 2.80
CA ARG A 153 -2.75 11.30 1.73
C ARG A 153 -4.08 10.81 2.25
N ASP A 154 -5.12 11.10 1.49
CA ASP A 154 -6.42 10.46 1.68
C ASP A 154 -6.36 9.03 1.14
N LEU A 155 -6.41 8.03 2.03
CA LEU A 155 -6.21 6.63 1.68
C LEU A 155 -7.36 6.03 0.88
N ILE A 156 -8.58 6.58 0.96
CA ILE A 156 -9.69 6.20 0.08
C ILE A 156 -9.52 6.84 -1.30
N ALA A 157 -9.23 8.13 -1.35
CA ALA A 157 -9.01 8.80 -2.63
C ALA A 157 -7.85 8.15 -3.40
N CYS A 158 -6.82 7.75 -2.69
CA CYS A 158 -5.71 6.99 -3.26
C CYS A 158 -6.16 5.63 -3.78
N TYR A 159 -6.86 4.85 -2.97
CA TYR A 159 -7.41 3.57 -3.40
C TYR A 159 -8.30 3.71 -4.65
N ASP A 160 -9.05 4.80 -4.76
CA ASP A 160 -9.89 5.10 -5.93
C ASP A 160 -9.10 5.67 -7.14
N GLY A 161 -7.79 5.76 -7.06
CA GLY A 161 -6.94 6.25 -8.15
C GLY A 161 -6.82 7.78 -8.23
N ASN A 162 -7.27 8.50 -7.22
CA ASN A 162 -7.26 9.98 -7.16
C ASN A 162 -6.29 10.56 -6.13
N GLY A 163 -5.42 9.75 -5.57
CA GLY A 163 -4.62 10.13 -4.43
C GLY A 163 -3.67 11.31 -4.62
N SER A 164 -3.21 11.63 -5.87
CA SER A 164 -2.39 12.82 -6.12
C SER A 164 -3.12 14.12 -5.84
N ASN A 165 -4.41 14.06 -5.89
CA ASN A 165 -5.27 15.22 -5.78
C ASN A 165 -5.71 15.50 -4.36
N PHE A 166 -5.54 14.54 -3.45
CA PHE A 166 -6.05 14.61 -2.09
C PHE A 166 -4.99 14.18 -1.06
N GLY A 167 -4.51 15.14 -0.32
CA GLY A 167 -3.49 14.97 0.69
C GLY A 167 -3.24 16.29 1.42
N THR A 168 -2.34 16.29 2.38
CA THR A 168 -1.96 17.46 3.18
C THR A 168 -1.06 18.43 2.40
N HIS A 169 -1.51 18.86 1.25
CA HIS A 169 -0.87 19.85 0.41
C HIS A 169 -1.86 21.00 0.16
N PRO A 170 -1.47 22.28 0.25
CA PRO A 170 -2.37 23.41 0.15
C PRO A 170 -3.30 23.36 -1.07
N GLN A 171 -2.75 22.98 -2.22
CA GLN A 171 -3.53 22.88 -3.44
C GLN A 171 -4.52 21.68 -3.43
N ASN A 172 -4.10 20.54 -2.94
CA ASN A 172 -4.98 19.38 -2.85
C ASN A 172 -6.13 19.67 -1.88
N VAL A 173 -5.86 20.43 -0.84
CA VAL A 173 -6.87 20.91 0.10
C VAL A 173 -7.90 21.80 -0.59
N LEU A 174 -7.49 22.69 -1.49
CA LEU A 174 -8.43 23.53 -2.25
C LEU A 174 -9.39 22.71 -3.11
N ARG A 175 -8.97 21.58 -3.65
CA ARG A 175 -9.86 20.70 -4.40
C ARG A 175 -10.97 20.13 -3.52
N GLY A 176 -10.66 19.82 -2.26
CA GLY A 176 -11.66 19.44 -1.26
C GLY A 176 -12.64 20.55 -0.90
N MET A 177 -12.23 21.81 -0.97
CA MET A 177 -13.09 22.95 -0.65
C MET A 177 -14.32 23.09 -1.57
N ILE A 178 -14.22 22.70 -2.83
CA ILE A 178 -15.31 22.75 -3.80
C ILE A 178 -16.54 22.00 -3.28
N TYR A 179 -16.35 21.05 -2.40
CA TYR A 179 -17.39 20.17 -1.87
C TYR A 179 -17.91 20.56 -0.48
N GLN A 180 -17.35 21.65 0.15
CA GLN A 180 -17.63 21.93 1.56
C GLN A 180 -17.71 23.43 1.92
N ASP A 181 -18.57 24.18 1.30
CA ASP A 181 -19.03 25.53 1.71
C ASP A 181 -17.95 26.54 2.15
N GLY A 182 -16.78 26.55 1.53
CA GLY A 182 -15.78 27.61 1.67
C GLY A 182 -14.98 27.65 2.97
N LYS A 183 -15.17 26.72 3.89
CA LYS A 183 -14.23 26.45 4.99
C LYS A 183 -13.31 25.32 4.54
N TYR A 184 -12.16 25.13 5.22
CA TYR A 184 -11.23 24.03 4.91
C TYR A 184 -11.50 22.72 5.73
N PRO A 185 -12.77 22.24 5.85
CA PRO A 185 -13.08 21.09 6.68
C PRO A 185 -12.42 19.82 6.17
N TYR A 186 -12.12 19.74 4.85
CA TYR A 186 -11.40 18.61 4.30
C TYR A 186 -10.00 18.48 4.90
N LEU A 187 -9.20 19.55 4.98
CA LEU A 187 -7.87 19.51 5.58
C LEU A 187 -7.94 19.06 7.05
N TYR A 188 -8.82 19.63 7.82
CA TYR A 188 -8.99 19.28 9.23
C TYR A 188 -9.46 17.83 9.40
N ASN A 189 -10.42 17.41 8.59
CA ASN A 189 -10.90 16.04 8.59
C ASN A 189 -9.81 15.05 8.19
N LEU A 190 -8.95 15.41 7.24
CA LEU A 190 -7.81 14.58 6.81
C LEU A 190 -6.79 14.42 7.95
N ILE A 191 -6.40 15.52 8.60
CA ILE A 191 -5.52 15.50 9.76
C ILE A 191 -6.13 14.66 10.89
N ASP A 192 -7.41 14.82 11.16
CA ASP A 192 -8.11 14.07 12.20
C ASP A 192 -8.27 12.59 11.86
N GLN A 193 -8.40 12.23 10.58
CA GLN A 193 -8.37 10.83 10.17
C GLN A 193 -7.02 10.18 10.51
N TYR A 194 -5.90 10.86 10.27
CA TYR A 194 -4.59 10.36 10.68
C TYR A 194 -4.48 10.23 12.20
N ARG A 195 -4.91 11.25 12.94
CA ARG A 195 -4.92 11.19 14.42
C ARG A 195 -5.78 10.02 14.93
N TYR A 196 -6.88 9.73 14.28
CA TYR A 196 -7.73 8.60 14.62
C TYR A 196 -7.00 7.26 14.48
N GLN A 197 -6.07 7.14 13.53
CA GLN A 197 -5.29 5.91 13.36
C GLN A 197 -4.34 5.63 14.54
N ALA A 198 -4.00 6.63 15.36
CA ALA A 198 -3.11 6.45 16.51
C ALA A 198 -3.58 5.34 17.46
N LYS A 199 -4.89 5.12 17.59
CA LYS A 199 -5.43 4.05 18.44
C LYS A 199 -5.19 2.63 17.92
N PHE A 200 -4.75 2.49 16.67
CA PHE A 200 -4.42 1.21 16.04
C PHE A 200 -2.90 0.99 15.96
N ASN A 201 -2.11 2.04 16.24
CA ASN A 201 -0.67 2.08 16.02
C ASN A 201 0.04 2.56 17.29
N ASN A 202 -0.16 1.89 18.42
CA ASN A 202 0.50 2.18 19.72
C ASN A 202 0.42 3.64 20.20
N GLY A 203 -0.66 4.33 19.89
CA GLY A 203 -0.87 5.73 20.26
C GLY A 203 -0.17 6.73 19.33
N TYR A 204 0.36 6.27 18.21
CA TYR A 204 1.10 7.08 17.25
C TYR A 204 0.40 7.14 15.89
N ALA A 205 0.46 8.30 15.25
CA ALA A 205 0.11 8.47 13.84
C ALA A 205 0.97 9.58 13.23
N TYR A 206 1.54 9.30 12.07
CA TYR A 206 2.35 10.25 11.32
C TYR A 206 1.48 11.21 10.51
N ASN A 207 1.84 12.49 10.48
CA ASN A 207 1.23 13.46 9.59
C ASN A 207 2.29 14.43 9.07
N MET A 208 2.30 14.69 7.77
CA MET A 208 3.21 15.61 7.12
C MET A 208 2.46 16.44 6.07
N MET A 209 2.65 17.76 6.11
CA MET A 209 2.21 18.68 5.07
C MET A 209 3.38 18.96 4.13
N PHE A 210 3.17 18.73 2.85
CA PHE A 210 4.14 19.07 1.81
C PHE A 210 3.83 20.41 1.16
N VAL A 211 4.83 21.24 1.00
CA VAL A 211 4.74 22.52 0.29
C VAL A 211 5.93 22.67 -0.66
N GLY A 212 5.69 22.56 -1.94
CA GLY A 212 6.71 22.78 -2.97
C GLY A 212 6.72 24.20 -3.50
N PRO A 213 7.89 24.79 -3.79
CA PRO A 213 7.99 26.18 -4.27
C PRO A 213 7.24 26.41 -5.60
N GLY A 214 7.20 25.40 -6.48
CA GLY A 214 6.45 25.48 -7.74
C GLY A 214 4.94 25.50 -7.56
N TRP A 215 4.44 25.19 -6.38
CA TRP A 215 3.02 25.10 -6.06
C TRP A 215 2.51 26.34 -5.35
N MET A 216 3.41 27.08 -4.73
CA MET A 216 3.11 28.32 -4.01
C MET A 216 3.55 29.57 -4.77
N ASN A 217 3.80 29.48 -6.07
CA ASN A 217 4.18 30.64 -6.83
C ASN A 217 2.97 31.39 -7.44
N LYS A 218 3.14 32.68 -7.65
CA LYS A 218 2.10 33.54 -8.23
C LYS A 218 1.74 33.21 -9.68
N MET A 219 2.59 32.50 -10.38
CA MET A 219 2.38 32.06 -11.76
C MET A 219 1.44 30.87 -11.90
N GLY A 220 1.14 30.21 -10.78
CA GLY A 220 0.10 29.20 -10.68
C GLY A 220 0.31 28.00 -11.59
N ARG A 221 0.99 26.97 -11.13
CA ARG A 221 1.06 25.71 -11.86
C ARG A 221 -0.32 25.05 -12.06
N TRP A 222 -1.27 25.45 -11.24
CA TRP A 222 -2.52 24.75 -11.08
C TRP A 222 -3.75 25.64 -11.20
N GLU A 223 -3.67 26.75 -11.81
CA GLU A 223 -4.79 27.69 -12.01
C GLU A 223 -5.50 28.16 -10.72
N ALA A 224 -4.93 27.84 -9.55
CA ALA A 224 -5.49 28.29 -8.28
C ALA A 224 -4.95 29.68 -7.91
N PRO A 225 -5.79 30.61 -7.45
CA PRO A 225 -5.34 31.91 -6.99
C PRO A 225 -4.31 31.78 -5.86
N TYR A 226 -3.19 32.46 -5.99
CA TYR A 226 -2.11 32.42 -4.99
C TYR A 226 -2.59 32.74 -3.57
N GLU A 227 -3.44 33.76 -3.41
CA GLU A 227 -3.95 34.16 -2.09
C GLU A 227 -4.76 33.03 -1.43
N LEU A 228 -5.47 32.25 -2.23
CA LEU A 228 -6.23 31.11 -1.73
C LEU A 228 -5.32 29.95 -1.31
N LEU A 229 -4.25 29.68 -2.07
CA LEU A 229 -3.23 28.70 -1.70
C LEU A 229 -2.51 29.11 -0.41
N LYS A 230 -2.13 30.38 -0.31
CA LYS A 230 -1.49 30.97 0.86
C LYS A 230 -2.40 30.84 2.10
N GLN A 231 -3.67 31.22 1.98
CA GLN A 231 -4.63 31.11 3.07
C GLN A 231 -4.81 29.66 3.52
N SER A 232 -4.94 28.72 2.59
CA SER A 232 -5.04 27.29 2.89
C SER A 232 -3.82 26.76 3.66
N TYR A 233 -2.64 27.24 3.29
CA TYR A 233 -1.42 26.87 4.00
C TYR A 233 -1.36 27.47 5.41
N GLU A 234 -1.67 28.74 5.55
CA GLU A 234 -1.71 29.43 6.84
C GLU A 234 -2.73 28.81 7.80
N ASP A 235 -3.93 28.49 7.30
CA ASP A 235 -4.97 27.82 8.09
C ASP A 235 -4.54 26.40 8.52
N GLY A 236 -3.89 25.67 7.63
CA GLY A 236 -3.33 24.34 7.96
C GLY A 236 -2.26 24.43 9.05
N CYS A 237 -1.33 25.37 8.93
CA CYS A 237 -0.29 25.62 9.95
C CYS A 237 -0.91 26.05 11.28
N ALA A 238 -1.93 26.92 11.24
CA ALA A 238 -2.65 27.34 12.44
C ALA A 238 -3.33 26.16 13.15
N TYR A 239 -3.97 25.28 12.39
CA TYR A 239 -4.60 24.08 12.95
C TYR A 239 -3.59 23.12 13.60
N TYR A 240 -2.45 22.88 12.96
CA TYR A 240 -1.36 22.12 13.57
C TYR A 240 -0.85 22.79 14.86
N GLY A 241 -0.73 24.13 14.83
CA GLY A 241 -0.34 24.92 16.00
C GLY A 241 -1.33 24.81 17.17
N GLU A 242 -2.63 24.75 16.90
CA GLU A 242 -3.66 24.50 17.90
C GLU A 242 -3.55 23.09 18.50
N LEU A 243 -3.40 22.08 17.66
CA LEU A 243 -3.21 20.69 18.10
C LEU A 243 -1.95 20.54 18.97
N LYS A 244 -0.85 21.24 18.61
CA LYS A 244 0.37 21.26 19.41
C LYS A 244 0.14 21.90 20.77
N LYS A 245 -0.55 23.05 20.85
CA LYS A 245 -0.90 23.72 22.11
C LYS A 245 -1.78 22.86 23.02
N GLU A 246 -2.65 22.07 22.44
CA GLU A 246 -3.53 21.13 23.14
C GLU A 246 -2.83 19.82 23.55
N GLY A 247 -1.56 19.64 23.22
CA GLY A 247 -0.81 18.41 23.48
C GLY A 247 -1.27 17.21 22.65
N LYS A 248 -1.95 17.45 21.53
CA LYS A 248 -2.47 16.42 20.62
C LYS A 248 -1.53 16.15 19.43
N LEU A 249 -0.49 16.95 19.30
CA LEU A 249 0.51 16.86 18.25
C LEU A 249 1.89 17.20 18.80
N ILE A 250 2.89 16.44 18.39
CA ILE A 250 4.30 16.73 18.59
C ILE A 250 4.87 17.17 17.24
N ASP A 251 5.44 18.36 17.21
CA ASP A 251 6.12 18.90 16.05
C ASP A 251 7.60 18.51 16.10
N MET A 252 8.08 17.93 15.01
CA MET A 252 9.45 17.40 14.91
C MET A 252 10.02 17.67 13.53
N THR A 253 11.32 17.84 13.44
CA THR A 253 12.04 17.74 12.16
C THR A 253 12.02 16.30 11.66
N MET A 254 12.42 16.07 10.40
CA MET A 254 12.47 14.72 9.83
C MET A 254 13.45 13.82 10.58
N SER A 255 14.62 14.36 10.95
CA SER A 255 15.63 13.61 11.68
C SER A 255 15.23 13.33 13.14
N GLU A 256 14.59 14.28 13.84
CA GLU A 256 14.02 14.07 15.16
C GLU A 256 12.91 13.00 15.12
N PHE A 257 12.07 13.03 14.09
CA PHE A 257 11.06 12.00 13.91
C PHE A 257 11.70 10.63 13.67
N ALA A 258 12.77 10.54 12.88
CA ALA A 258 13.48 9.29 12.67
C ALA A 258 14.11 8.74 13.97
N ASP A 259 14.63 9.60 14.84
CA ASP A 259 15.13 9.21 16.16
C ASP A 259 13.99 8.76 17.11
N TYR A 260 12.82 9.36 16.97
CA TYR A 260 11.62 8.97 17.70
C TYR A 260 11.03 7.65 17.18
N TYR A 261 10.97 7.46 15.87
CA TYR A 261 10.38 6.29 15.23
C TYR A 261 11.27 5.06 15.42
N ARG A 262 10.74 4.07 16.12
CA ARG A 262 11.41 2.78 16.37
C ARG A 262 10.45 1.60 16.17
N ASN A 263 9.33 1.90 15.52
CA ASN A 263 8.26 0.96 15.41
C ASN A 263 8.55 -0.09 14.35
N THR A 264 8.53 -1.36 14.74
CA THR A 264 8.53 -2.52 13.85
C THR A 264 7.17 -3.22 13.87
N GLU A 265 6.20 -2.65 14.57
CA GLU A 265 4.87 -3.20 14.69
C GLU A 265 4.04 -2.93 13.43
N PRO A 266 2.96 -3.70 13.21
CA PRO A 266 2.08 -3.49 12.08
C PRO A 266 1.46 -2.10 12.03
N GLU A 267 1.46 -1.48 10.88
CA GLU A 267 0.71 -0.27 10.61
C GLU A 267 -0.72 -0.62 10.17
N CYS A 268 -1.70 -0.12 10.89
CA CYS A 268 -3.11 -0.33 10.63
C CYS A 268 -3.83 0.98 10.35
N ALA A 269 -4.71 1.01 9.36
CA ALA A 269 -5.52 2.17 9.07
C ALA A 269 -6.96 1.77 8.70
N LEU A 270 -7.91 2.08 9.59
CA LEU A 270 -9.33 1.97 9.30
C LEU A 270 -9.83 3.33 8.81
N TRP A 271 -9.89 3.50 7.51
CA TRP A 271 -10.16 4.77 6.85
C TRP A 271 -11.61 4.90 6.42
N ARG A 272 -12.17 6.10 6.59
CA ARG A 272 -13.54 6.43 6.15
C ARG A 272 -13.49 7.53 5.11
N ASP A 273 -14.45 7.52 4.19
CA ASP A 273 -14.61 8.61 3.23
C ASP A 273 -14.92 9.92 3.96
N ILE A 274 -14.03 10.88 3.76
CA ILE A 274 -14.15 12.23 4.32
C ILE A 274 -14.38 13.28 3.23
N LEU A 275 -14.35 12.89 1.97
CA LEU A 275 -14.43 13.79 0.83
C LEU A 275 -15.84 13.87 0.25
N TYR A 276 -16.44 12.73 -0.05
CA TYR A 276 -17.73 12.67 -0.76
C TYR A 276 -18.92 12.41 0.15
N GLY A 277 -18.69 12.16 1.45
CA GLY A 277 -19.75 11.81 2.38
C GLY A 277 -20.40 10.44 2.09
N SER A 278 -19.80 9.62 1.24
CA SER A 278 -20.19 8.22 1.08
C SER A 278 -19.88 7.49 2.39
N LYS A 279 -20.53 6.41 2.69
CA LYS A 279 -20.22 5.63 3.89
C LYS A 279 -19.09 4.62 3.66
N LYS A 280 -18.29 4.82 2.61
CA LYS A 280 -17.20 3.95 2.21
C LYS A 280 -16.15 3.83 3.31
N GLN A 281 -15.66 2.62 3.51
CA GLN A 281 -14.65 2.31 4.51
C GLN A 281 -13.68 1.26 3.95
N VAL A 282 -12.39 1.46 4.20
CA VAL A 282 -11.34 0.49 3.88
C VAL A 282 -10.43 0.30 5.09
N PHE A 283 -9.88 -0.89 5.22
CA PHE A 283 -8.87 -1.18 6.22
C PHE A 283 -7.58 -1.56 5.52
N TRP A 284 -6.49 -0.92 5.93
CA TRP A 284 -5.15 -1.24 5.51
C TRP A 284 -4.36 -1.89 6.63
N TYR A 285 -3.63 -2.93 6.30
CA TYR A 285 -2.67 -3.60 7.17
C TYR A 285 -1.32 -3.69 6.46
N CYS A 286 -0.24 -3.37 7.17
CA CYS A 286 1.12 -3.50 6.65
C CYS A 286 2.06 -3.91 7.76
N ASP A 287 2.82 -4.97 7.54
CA ASP A 287 3.93 -5.42 8.35
C ASP A 287 5.09 -5.91 7.46
N PRO A 288 6.24 -6.39 8.01
CA PRO A 288 7.33 -6.90 7.19
C PRO A 288 7.02 -8.14 6.35
N TYR A 289 5.86 -8.76 6.50
CA TYR A 289 5.48 -9.99 5.82
C TYR A 289 4.44 -9.79 4.74
N MET A 290 3.58 -8.78 4.89
CA MET A 290 2.54 -8.47 3.91
C MET A 290 2.05 -7.03 4.00
N ARG A 291 1.44 -6.57 2.91
CA ARG A 291 0.51 -5.45 2.90
C ARG A 291 -0.82 -5.95 2.36
N ALA A 292 -1.92 -5.60 3.02
CA ALA A 292 -3.25 -5.98 2.59
C ALA A 292 -4.25 -4.83 2.73
N CYS A 293 -5.26 -4.80 1.86
CA CYS A 293 -6.40 -3.90 1.95
C CYS A 293 -7.71 -4.69 1.97
N VAL A 294 -8.58 -4.37 2.90
CA VAL A 294 -9.94 -4.92 3.03
C VAL A 294 -10.94 -3.83 2.70
N ASN A 295 -11.87 -4.11 1.80
CA ASN A 295 -12.89 -3.15 1.36
C ASN A 295 -14.27 -3.52 1.91
N MET A 296 -14.81 -2.66 2.78
CA MET A 296 -16.13 -2.88 3.39
C MET A 296 -17.30 -2.64 2.44
N ASP A 297 -17.09 -1.87 1.37
CA ASP A 297 -18.10 -1.71 0.30
C ASP A 297 -18.26 -2.98 -0.56
N GLN A 298 -17.30 -3.90 -0.43
CA GLN A 298 -17.27 -5.19 -1.10
C GLN A 298 -17.31 -6.35 -0.08
N GLY A 299 -18.12 -6.25 0.94
CA GLY A 299 -18.35 -7.33 1.92
C GLY A 299 -17.14 -7.74 2.74
N GLY A 300 -16.15 -6.87 2.86
CA GLY A 300 -14.88 -7.19 3.49
C GLY A 300 -13.96 -8.03 2.61
N ALA A 301 -14.06 -7.90 1.29
CA ALA A 301 -13.14 -8.55 0.37
C ALA A 301 -11.73 -7.98 0.53
N ILE A 302 -10.70 -8.85 0.40
CA ILE A 302 -9.31 -8.42 0.28
C ILE A 302 -9.09 -7.98 -1.16
N VAL A 303 -8.72 -6.72 -1.36
CA VAL A 303 -8.64 -6.05 -2.66
C VAL A 303 -7.24 -5.57 -3.03
N ASP A 304 -6.30 -5.64 -2.11
CA ASP A 304 -4.85 -5.49 -2.32
C ASP A 304 -4.11 -6.49 -1.45
N LEU A 305 -3.08 -7.14 -1.99
CA LEU A 305 -2.23 -8.07 -1.26
C LEU A 305 -0.83 -8.09 -1.87
N ARG A 306 0.17 -7.76 -1.05
CA ARG A 306 1.59 -7.74 -1.41
C ARG A 306 2.38 -8.73 -0.56
N PRO A 307 3.17 -9.64 -1.18
CA PRO A 307 3.88 -10.69 -0.46
C PRO A 307 5.27 -10.23 0.04
N TYR A 308 5.35 -9.37 1.03
CA TYR A 308 6.63 -8.93 1.61
C TYR A 308 7.43 -10.09 2.22
N ALA A 309 6.76 -11.16 2.66
CA ALA A 309 7.38 -12.39 3.12
C ALA A 309 8.35 -13.01 2.10
N ALA A 310 8.14 -12.78 0.80
CA ALA A 310 9.02 -13.24 -0.26
C ALA A 310 10.43 -12.63 -0.20
N LYS A 311 10.60 -11.49 0.48
CA LYS A 311 11.89 -10.78 0.58
C LYS A 311 12.55 -10.62 -0.78
N LEU A 312 11.79 -10.12 -1.74
CA LEU A 312 12.29 -9.89 -3.08
C LEU A 312 13.47 -8.94 -3.04
N GLU A 313 14.55 -9.36 -3.67
CA GLU A 313 15.71 -8.52 -3.84
C GLU A 313 15.43 -7.47 -4.89
N TRP A 314 16.04 -6.29 -4.67
CA TRP A 314 16.13 -5.33 -5.73
C TRP A 314 17.16 -5.78 -6.77
N PRO A 315 16.92 -5.60 -8.01
CA PRO A 315 15.80 -5.00 -8.68
C PRO A 315 14.86 -6.00 -9.33
N VAL A 316 13.63 -6.01 -8.90
CA VAL A 316 12.62 -6.42 -9.86
C VAL A 316 12.51 -5.25 -10.82
N GLY A 317 13.12 -5.35 -11.99
CA GLY A 317 13.05 -4.33 -13.03
C GLY A 317 14.02 -3.14 -12.94
N ILE A 318 14.97 -3.13 -12.05
CA ILE A 318 16.01 -2.09 -11.97
C ILE A 318 16.90 -2.04 -13.20
N GLY A 319 17.31 -0.83 -13.51
CA GLY A 319 18.06 -0.53 -14.73
C GLY A 319 17.13 -0.25 -15.89
N THR A 320 15.83 -0.39 -15.70
CA THR A 320 14.86 0.06 -16.67
C THR A 320 14.64 1.56 -16.54
N LYS A 321 14.15 2.16 -17.59
CA LYS A 321 13.78 3.57 -17.62
C LYS A 321 12.37 3.79 -17.07
N HIS A 322 11.72 2.73 -16.64
CA HIS A 322 10.34 2.71 -16.20
C HIS A 322 10.30 2.52 -14.70
N ILE A 323 9.71 3.46 -14.03
CA ILE A 323 9.63 3.45 -12.57
C ILE A 323 8.63 2.41 -12.04
N GLN A 324 7.66 1.99 -12.87
CA GLN A 324 6.74 0.91 -12.56
C GLN A 324 7.47 -0.41 -12.32
N ASP A 325 8.59 -0.59 -12.99
CA ASP A 325 9.44 -1.78 -12.81
C ASP A 325 10.04 -1.86 -11.41
N ALA A 326 9.99 -0.74 -10.69
CA ALA A 326 10.44 -0.66 -9.31
C ALA A 326 9.34 -1.01 -8.29
N SER A 327 8.11 -1.21 -8.71
CA SER A 327 7.00 -1.55 -7.82
C SER A 327 7.21 -2.89 -7.14
N TYR A 328 6.78 -3.00 -5.88
CA TYR A 328 6.71 -4.30 -5.23
C TYR A 328 5.52 -5.10 -5.82
N PRO A 329 5.73 -6.33 -6.29
CA PRO A 329 4.69 -7.10 -6.95
C PRO A 329 3.46 -7.34 -6.07
N PHE A 330 2.31 -7.43 -6.72
CA PHE A 330 1.04 -7.77 -6.08
C PHE A 330 0.61 -9.20 -6.43
N LEU A 331 -0.21 -9.76 -5.57
CA LEU A 331 -0.98 -10.99 -5.79
C LEU A 331 -2.46 -10.68 -5.95
N ILE A 332 -2.92 -9.63 -5.29
CA ILE A 332 -4.25 -9.05 -5.46
C ILE A 332 -4.08 -7.54 -5.61
N GLN A 333 -4.69 -6.96 -6.64
CA GLN A 333 -4.85 -5.52 -6.79
C GLN A 333 -6.09 -5.21 -7.64
N GLU A 334 -7.22 -5.09 -6.99
CA GLU A 334 -8.51 -4.90 -7.67
C GLU A 334 -8.55 -3.59 -8.46
N LYS A 335 -7.97 -2.51 -7.92
CA LYS A 335 -7.94 -1.19 -8.56
C LYS A 335 -6.79 -1.00 -9.57
N TYR A 336 -5.97 -2.01 -9.80
CA TYR A 336 -4.86 -1.94 -10.75
C TYR A 336 -5.27 -1.46 -12.14
N ARG A 337 -6.43 -1.88 -12.60
CA ARG A 337 -7.04 -1.49 -13.86
C ARG A 337 -7.62 -0.07 -13.84
N ALA A 338 -7.85 0.50 -12.66
CA ALA A 338 -8.36 1.85 -12.54
C ALA A 338 -7.25 2.85 -12.88
N GLY A 339 -7.50 3.72 -13.81
CA GLY A 339 -6.54 4.70 -14.26
C GLY A 339 -5.80 4.27 -15.52
N TYR A 340 -4.53 4.03 -15.44
CA TYR A 340 -3.67 3.93 -16.61
C TYR A 340 -3.87 2.67 -17.46
N PHE A 341 -4.05 1.53 -16.83
CA PHE A 341 -4.17 0.25 -17.51
C PHE A 341 -5.61 -0.18 -17.71
N THR A 342 -6.38 0.65 -18.40
CA THR A 342 -7.79 0.36 -18.71
C THR A 342 -8.01 -0.91 -19.52
N HIS A 343 -6.99 -1.42 -20.21
CA HIS A 343 -7.04 -2.68 -20.91
C HIS A 343 -7.08 -3.91 -20.00
N TYR A 344 -6.77 -3.74 -18.72
CA TYR A 344 -7.03 -4.75 -17.69
C TYR A 344 -8.48 -4.69 -17.15
N ALA A 345 -9.38 -4.09 -17.88
CA ALA A 345 -10.79 -3.97 -17.51
C ALA A 345 -11.55 -5.31 -17.44
N GLY A 346 -10.84 -6.42 -17.45
CA GLY A 346 -11.37 -7.74 -17.18
C GLY A 346 -11.73 -7.94 -15.69
N GLU A 347 -11.77 -9.17 -15.28
CA GLU A 347 -12.02 -9.54 -13.88
C GLU A 347 -10.90 -8.99 -12.99
N GLY A 348 -11.29 -8.31 -11.91
CA GLY A 348 -10.37 -7.85 -10.88
C GLY A 348 -9.87 -9.03 -10.04
N THR A 349 -8.68 -8.87 -9.48
CA THR A 349 -8.17 -9.83 -8.51
C THR A 349 -8.75 -9.51 -7.14
N VAL A 350 -9.22 -10.53 -6.42
CA VAL A 350 -9.94 -10.36 -5.16
C VAL A 350 -9.94 -11.65 -4.35
N ARG A 351 -10.01 -11.53 -3.03
CA ARG A 351 -10.33 -12.63 -2.12
C ARG A 351 -11.68 -12.36 -1.47
N SER A 352 -12.66 -13.19 -1.74
CA SER A 352 -14.03 -13.04 -1.24
C SER A 352 -14.74 -14.41 -1.11
N ALA A 353 -16.05 -14.38 -0.95
CA ALA A 353 -16.89 -15.57 -0.90
C ALA A 353 -18.23 -15.36 -1.60
N LYS A 354 -18.80 -16.47 -2.05
CA LYS A 354 -20.16 -16.56 -2.60
C LYS A 354 -20.97 -17.52 -1.78
N ILE A 355 -22.23 -17.19 -1.57
CA ILE A 355 -23.20 -18.05 -0.87
C ILE A 355 -24.18 -18.56 -1.90
N CYS A 356 -24.41 -19.87 -1.91
CA CYS A 356 -25.23 -20.53 -2.92
C CYS A 356 -26.36 -21.34 -2.25
N HIS A 357 -27.56 -21.21 -2.79
CA HIS A 357 -28.75 -21.96 -2.39
C HIS A 357 -29.64 -22.21 -3.60
N ASN A 358 -30.07 -23.46 -3.81
CA ASN A 358 -30.97 -23.86 -4.91
C ASN A 358 -30.55 -23.38 -6.30
N GLY A 359 -29.24 -23.26 -6.57
CA GLY A 359 -28.68 -22.76 -7.84
C GLY A 359 -28.63 -21.23 -7.98
N GLU A 360 -29.14 -20.50 -7.00
CA GLU A 360 -28.89 -19.06 -6.87
C GLU A 360 -27.58 -18.81 -6.16
N GLU A 361 -26.85 -17.75 -6.56
CA GLU A 361 -25.57 -17.37 -6.00
C GLU A 361 -25.55 -15.89 -5.65
N VAL A 362 -25.13 -15.54 -4.44
CA VAL A 362 -24.92 -14.17 -3.99
C VAL A 362 -23.44 -13.99 -3.62
N ASP A 363 -22.77 -13.09 -4.32
CA ASP A 363 -21.37 -12.73 -4.03
C ASP A 363 -21.32 -11.69 -2.90
N LEU A 364 -20.55 -11.97 -1.84
CA LEU A 364 -20.34 -11.02 -0.74
C LEU A 364 -19.71 -9.70 -1.20
N CYS A 365 -18.99 -9.69 -2.33
CA CYS A 365 -18.50 -8.45 -2.93
C CYS A 365 -19.61 -7.45 -3.31
N LEU A 366 -20.85 -7.89 -3.41
CA LEU A 366 -22.02 -7.04 -3.67
C LEU A 366 -22.65 -6.48 -2.38
N CYS A 367 -22.21 -6.96 -1.23
CA CYS A 367 -22.74 -6.59 0.06
C CYS A 367 -21.90 -5.47 0.69
N ARG A 368 -22.55 -4.41 1.15
CA ARG A 368 -21.88 -3.36 1.92
C ARG A 368 -21.96 -3.67 3.41
N THR A 369 -20.85 -3.53 4.11
CA THR A 369 -20.78 -3.71 5.56
C THR A 369 -19.97 -2.59 6.22
N LYS A 370 -19.76 -2.67 7.53
CA LYS A 370 -18.84 -1.84 8.30
C LYS A 370 -17.92 -2.73 9.11
N ALA A 371 -16.75 -2.23 9.46
CA ALA A 371 -15.81 -2.94 10.29
C ALA A 371 -15.63 -2.27 11.66
N HIS A 372 -15.46 -3.13 12.66
CA HIS A 372 -14.99 -2.78 13.99
C HIS A 372 -13.62 -3.41 14.17
N PHE A 373 -12.64 -2.57 14.54
CA PHE A 373 -11.29 -3.01 14.79
C PHE A 373 -11.08 -3.30 16.27
N SER A 374 -10.43 -4.43 16.57
CA SER A 374 -9.90 -4.76 17.88
C SER A 374 -8.50 -5.36 17.77
N GLN A 375 -7.76 -5.33 18.88
CA GLN A 375 -6.44 -5.92 19.00
C GLN A 375 -6.41 -6.85 20.19
N GLU A 376 -5.96 -8.08 19.99
CA GLU A 376 -5.80 -9.10 21.02
C GLU A 376 -4.39 -9.71 20.93
N GLY A 377 -3.49 -9.25 21.79
CA GLY A 377 -2.08 -9.64 21.71
C GLY A 377 -1.47 -9.23 20.36
N LYS A 378 -1.04 -10.22 19.57
CA LYS A 378 -0.50 -10.03 18.22
C LYS A 378 -1.55 -9.96 17.13
N ASP A 379 -2.79 -10.25 17.45
CA ASP A 379 -3.86 -10.28 16.45
C ASP A 379 -4.48 -8.89 16.26
N ARG A 380 -4.65 -8.51 15.01
CA ARG A 380 -5.38 -7.35 14.53
C ARG A 380 -6.66 -7.87 13.89
N ILE A 381 -7.80 -7.62 14.52
CA ILE A 381 -9.06 -8.27 14.22
C ILE A 381 -10.05 -7.27 13.65
N LEU A 382 -10.59 -7.57 12.48
CA LEU A 382 -11.72 -6.87 11.90
C LEU A 382 -12.98 -7.72 12.06
N THR A 383 -13.92 -7.27 12.88
CA THR A 383 -15.26 -7.84 12.96
C THR A 383 -16.18 -7.00 12.08
N LEU A 384 -16.76 -7.60 11.05
CA LEU A 384 -17.70 -6.91 10.16
C LEU A 384 -19.12 -6.96 10.73
N ASP A 385 -19.91 -5.92 10.46
CA ASP A 385 -21.35 -5.97 10.75
C ASP A 385 -21.98 -7.15 9.98
N PRO A 386 -22.94 -7.86 10.57
CA PRO A 386 -23.64 -8.95 9.89
C PRO A 386 -24.32 -8.48 8.61
N VAL A 387 -24.38 -9.37 7.63
CA VAL A 387 -25.04 -9.17 6.34
C VAL A 387 -26.10 -10.24 6.16
N ASP A 388 -27.31 -9.82 5.79
CA ASP A 388 -28.39 -10.72 5.41
C ASP A 388 -28.26 -11.04 3.91
N ILE A 389 -28.14 -12.31 3.61
CA ILE A 389 -28.12 -12.85 2.25
C ILE A 389 -29.53 -13.40 1.98
N GLU A 390 -30.22 -12.79 1.05
CA GLU A 390 -31.62 -13.13 0.73
C GLU A 390 -31.68 -13.97 -0.54
N PHE A 391 -32.32 -15.13 -0.45
CA PHE A 391 -32.76 -15.96 -1.55
C PHE A 391 -34.31 -15.94 -1.62
N ALA A 392 -34.88 -16.49 -2.67
CA ALA A 392 -36.33 -16.47 -2.84
C ALA A 392 -37.12 -17.12 -1.66
N ASP A 393 -36.54 -18.12 -1.02
CA ASP A 393 -37.14 -18.92 0.04
C ASP A 393 -36.35 -18.98 1.35
N LEU A 394 -35.16 -18.32 1.40
CA LEU A 394 -34.24 -18.41 2.53
C LEU A 394 -33.54 -17.09 2.80
N THR A 395 -33.36 -16.74 4.06
CA THR A 395 -32.44 -15.69 4.50
C THR A 395 -31.35 -16.30 5.35
N VAL A 396 -30.07 -15.97 5.01
CA VAL A 396 -28.90 -16.39 5.76
C VAL A 396 -28.14 -15.15 6.27
N THR A 397 -28.03 -15.01 7.59
CA THR A 397 -27.28 -13.91 8.22
C THR A 397 -25.84 -14.35 8.48
N ILE A 398 -24.86 -13.68 7.85
CA ILE A 398 -23.43 -13.99 7.97
C ILE A 398 -22.67 -12.83 8.57
N GLN A 399 -21.81 -13.12 9.54
CA GLN A 399 -20.81 -12.21 10.06
C GLN A 399 -19.41 -12.69 9.66
N SER A 400 -18.62 -11.80 9.07
CA SER A 400 -17.23 -12.10 8.74
C SER A 400 -16.28 -11.52 9.79
N VAL A 401 -15.26 -12.29 10.14
CA VAL A 401 -14.16 -11.84 11.01
C VAL A 401 -12.85 -12.11 10.28
N ILE A 402 -12.03 -11.08 10.13
CA ILE A 402 -10.74 -11.17 9.43
C ILE A 402 -9.64 -10.87 10.45
N THR A 403 -8.70 -11.78 10.59
CA THR A 403 -7.61 -11.67 11.55
C THR A 403 -6.26 -11.64 10.84
N PHE A 404 -5.47 -10.62 11.15
CA PHE A 404 -4.06 -10.49 10.78
C PHE A 404 -3.24 -10.70 12.05
N THR A 405 -2.28 -11.60 12.01
CA THR A 405 -1.38 -11.85 13.15
C THR A 405 -0.01 -11.24 12.86
N GLU A 406 0.45 -10.36 13.73
CA GLU A 406 1.77 -9.74 13.63
C GLU A 406 2.89 -10.76 13.50
N GLY A 407 3.76 -10.55 12.51
CA GLY A 407 4.86 -11.45 12.21
C GLY A 407 4.45 -12.73 11.49
N SER A 408 3.20 -12.83 11.05
CA SER A 408 2.67 -13.93 10.26
C SER A 408 2.40 -13.48 8.83
N SER A 409 2.69 -14.34 7.87
CA SER A 409 2.29 -14.16 6.48
C SER A 409 0.92 -14.81 6.16
N ALA A 410 0.10 -15.04 7.17
CA ALA A 410 -1.21 -15.65 7.04
C ALA A 410 -2.35 -14.72 7.46
N ILE A 411 -3.48 -14.84 6.77
CA ILE A 411 -4.72 -14.12 7.07
C ILE A 411 -5.80 -15.17 7.34
N LYS A 412 -6.42 -15.07 8.51
CA LYS A 412 -7.56 -15.92 8.88
C LYS A 412 -8.86 -15.22 8.54
N ILE A 413 -9.82 -15.96 7.97
CA ILE A 413 -11.17 -15.46 7.69
C ILE A 413 -12.17 -16.46 8.23
N ASP A 414 -13.00 -15.99 9.18
CA ASP A 414 -14.12 -16.73 9.74
C ASP A 414 -15.42 -16.19 9.12
N ARG A 415 -16.23 -17.08 8.51
CA ARG A 415 -17.60 -16.78 8.11
C ARG A 415 -18.54 -17.44 9.11
N LYS A 416 -19.08 -16.64 10.02
CA LYS A 416 -19.97 -17.10 11.09
C LYS A 416 -21.41 -17.00 10.62
N VAL A 417 -22.11 -18.10 10.52
CA VAL A 417 -23.55 -18.11 10.28
C VAL A 417 -24.24 -17.78 11.60
N LEU A 418 -24.83 -16.59 11.68
CA LEU A 418 -25.55 -16.15 12.87
C LEU A 418 -26.95 -16.70 12.93
N SER A 419 -27.61 -16.85 11.77
CA SER A 419 -28.94 -17.46 11.65
C SER A 419 -29.23 -17.85 10.21
N MET A 420 -30.05 -18.90 10.07
CA MET A 420 -30.76 -19.25 8.84
C MET A 420 -32.25 -19.26 9.12
N SER A 421 -33.08 -18.73 8.22
CA SER A 421 -34.54 -18.76 8.38
C SER A 421 -35.09 -20.18 8.30
N ASP A 422 -34.42 -21.08 7.60
CA ASP A 422 -34.57 -22.54 7.63
C ASP A 422 -33.23 -23.17 8.00
N PRO A 423 -33.04 -23.69 9.23
CA PRO A 423 -31.80 -24.31 9.67
C PRO A 423 -31.38 -25.58 8.93
N ASP A 424 -32.34 -26.24 8.27
CA ASP A 424 -32.14 -27.48 7.53
C ASP A 424 -31.88 -27.25 6.03
N ALA A 425 -31.89 -25.98 5.59
CA ALA A 425 -31.66 -25.63 4.19
C ALA A 425 -30.26 -26.06 3.71
N ASP A 426 -30.18 -26.54 2.47
CA ASP A 426 -28.91 -26.87 1.83
C ASP A 426 -28.26 -25.61 1.28
N VAL A 427 -27.34 -25.04 2.06
CA VAL A 427 -26.58 -23.84 1.73
C VAL A 427 -25.10 -24.18 1.60
N THR A 428 -24.48 -23.68 0.56
CA THR A 428 -23.04 -23.83 0.37
C THR A 428 -22.35 -22.49 0.30
N ILE A 429 -21.09 -22.49 0.69
CA ILE A 429 -20.16 -21.36 0.52
C ILE A 429 -19.08 -21.73 -0.50
N ASN A 430 -18.71 -20.76 -1.31
CA ASN A 430 -17.54 -20.81 -2.15
C ASN A 430 -16.58 -19.68 -1.74
N GLU A 431 -15.59 -20.02 -0.92
CA GLU A 431 -14.50 -19.12 -0.55
C GLU A 431 -13.44 -19.14 -1.64
N TYR A 432 -13.10 -17.99 -2.22
CA TYR A 432 -12.20 -17.93 -3.36
C TYR A 432 -11.20 -16.80 -3.27
N MET A 433 -10.05 -16.99 -3.91
CA MET A 433 -9.08 -15.98 -4.26
C MET A 433 -8.84 -16.03 -5.76
N VAL A 434 -9.17 -14.96 -6.45
CA VAL A 434 -8.68 -14.72 -7.81
C VAL A 434 -7.43 -13.87 -7.67
N GLY A 435 -6.30 -14.42 -8.07
CA GLY A 435 -5.01 -13.77 -7.97
C GLY A 435 -4.32 -13.68 -9.33
N CYS A 436 -3.40 -12.76 -9.43
CA CYS A 436 -2.37 -12.75 -10.44
C CYS A 436 -1.08 -12.24 -9.80
N TYR A 437 0.02 -12.24 -10.50
CA TYR A 437 1.17 -11.51 -10.01
C TYR A 437 1.57 -10.43 -11.01
N GLY A 438 2.09 -9.34 -10.50
CA GLY A 438 2.55 -8.29 -11.36
C GLY A 438 3.16 -7.14 -10.59
N THR A 439 3.82 -6.32 -11.36
CA THR A 439 4.11 -4.94 -11.01
C THR A 439 3.05 -4.07 -11.68
N THR A 440 3.20 -2.77 -11.66
CA THR A 440 2.34 -1.87 -12.41
C THR A 440 2.51 -1.99 -13.93
N GLU A 441 3.47 -2.78 -14.39
CA GLU A 441 3.65 -3.12 -15.78
C GLU A 441 3.42 -4.61 -16.06
N TYR A 442 3.15 -4.89 -17.31
CA TYR A 442 2.97 -6.25 -17.82
C TYR A 442 4.28 -7.05 -17.65
N THR A 443 4.20 -8.23 -17.08
CA THR A 443 5.32 -9.16 -16.98
C THR A 443 5.16 -10.27 -18.01
N GLU A 444 6.17 -10.46 -18.87
CA GLU A 444 6.07 -11.34 -20.02
C GLU A 444 6.19 -12.84 -19.69
N ASP A 445 6.94 -13.23 -18.66
CA ASP A 445 7.18 -14.65 -18.37
C ASP A 445 6.32 -15.16 -17.24
N MET A 446 5.27 -15.86 -17.60
CA MET A 446 4.26 -16.35 -16.67
C MET A 446 3.99 -17.86 -16.82
N SER A 447 4.79 -18.54 -17.62
CA SER A 447 4.65 -19.99 -17.83
C SER A 447 5.11 -20.86 -16.66
N SER A 448 5.67 -20.23 -15.62
CA SER A 448 6.24 -20.94 -14.47
C SER A 448 5.27 -21.19 -13.30
N LEU A 449 4.01 -20.72 -13.40
CA LEU A 449 3.02 -20.95 -12.36
C LEU A 449 2.71 -22.43 -12.21
N THR A 450 2.62 -22.92 -10.98
CA THR A 450 2.19 -24.28 -10.68
C THR A 450 1.07 -24.26 -9.64
N LEU A 451 -0.10 -24.72 -10.05
CA LEU A 451 -1.24 -24.93 -9.18
C LEU A 451 -1.19 -26.31 -8.54
N SER A 452 -1.56 -26.45 -7.28
CA SER A 452 -1.50 -27.71 -6.57
C SER A 452 -2.68 -27.89 -5.61
N ILE A 453 -3.10 -29.14 -5.46
CA ILE A 453 -4.04 -29.57 -4.42
C ILE A 453 -3.39 -30.68 -3.62
N ALA A 454 -3.36 -30.54 -2.30
CA ALA A 454 -2.84 -31.54 -1.39
C ALA A 454 -3.94 -32.15 -0.52
N LYS A 455 -3.99 -33.50 -0.45
CA LYS A 455 -4.82 -34.28 0.46
C LYS A 455 -3.93 -35.24 1.23
N GLY A 456 -3.64 -34.89 2.48
CA GLY A 456 -2.60 -35.61 3.23
C GLY A 456 -1.24 -35.54 2.52
N ASN A 457 -0.68 -36.70 2.19
CA ASN A 457 0.60 -36.80 1.46
C ASN A 457 0.43 -36.83 -0.08
N ASP A 458 -0.77 -36.90 -0.58
CA ASP A 458 -1.04 -36.89 -2.02
C ASP A 458 -1.13 -35.44 -2.53
N VAL A 459 -0.36 -35.13 -3.58
CA VAL A 459 -0.29 -33.80 -4.16
C VAL A 459 -0.48 -33.87 -5.66
N LYS A 460 -1.62 -33.39 -6.12
CA LYS A 460 -1.91 -33.18 -7.55
C LYS A 460 -1.38 -31.82 -7.99
N ARG A 461 -0.80 -31.74 -9.19
CA ARG A 461 -0.22 -30.52 -9.75
C ARG A 461 -0.74 -30.24 -11.14
N LEU A 462 -0.89 -28.95 -11.44
CA LEU A 462 -1.30 -28.41 -12.73
C LEU A 462 -0.33 -27.30 -13.12
N SER A 463 0.61 -27.59 -14.05
CA SER A 463 1.49 -26.58 -14.62
C SER A 463 0.66 -25.65 -15.51
N TYR A 464 0.86 -24.34 -15.39
CA TYR A 464 0.07 -23.34 -16.10
C TYR A 464 0.31 -23.39 -17.63
N GLU A 465 -0.75 -23.48 -18.42
CA GLU A 465 -0.69 -23.61 -19.90
C GLU A 465 -1.62 -22.64 -20.64
N TYR A 466 -2.19 -21.64 -19.98
CA TYR A 466 -3.15 -20.68 -20.57
C TYR A 466 -4.43 -21.34 -21.13
N LYS A 467 -4.85 -22.46 -20.58
CA LYS A 467 -5.97 -23.26 -21.09
C LYS A 467 -7.24 -23.19 -20.24
N CYS A 468 -7.26 -22.33 -19.23
CA CYS A 468 -8.36 -22.21 -18.29
C CYS A 468 -8.79 -23.55 -17.65
N ARG A 469 -7.83 -24.46 -17.43
CA ARG A 469 -8.08 -25.75 -16.80
C ARG A 469 -8.38 -25.57 -15.32
N GLU A 470 -9.13 -26.50 -14.79
CA GLU A 470 -9.44 -26.57 -13.36
C GLU A 470 -9.20 -27.97 -12.82
N MET A 471 -9.01 -28.06 -11.53
CA MET A 471 -8.80 -29.30 -10.79
C MET A 471 -9.43 -29.13 -9.41
N ASP A 472 -10.09 -30.17 -8.94
CA ASP A 472 -10.72 -30.21 -7.63
C ASP A 472 -10.41 -31.50 -6.87
N GLU A 473 -10.58 -31.48 -5.55
CA GLU A 473 -10.39 -32.62 -4.67
C GLU A 473 -11.26 -32.48 -3.41
N ALA A 474 -12.08 -33.49 -3.17
CA ALA A 474 -12.86 -33.57 -1.95
C ALA A 474 -11.95 -33.76 -0.72
N ASP A 475 -12.25 -33.07 0.36
CA ASP A 475 -11.47 -33.06 1.61
C ASP A 475 -10.01 -32.61 1.40
N ALA A 476 -9.74 -31.77 0.42
CA ALA A 476 -8.41 -31.19 0.24
C ALA A 476 -7.97 -30.45 1.51
N GLY A 477 -6.74 -30.72 1.94
CA GLY A 477 -6.12 -30.04 3.08
C GLY A 477 -5.55 -28.68 2.72
N LYS A 478 -5.00 -28.56 1.50
CA LYS A 478 -4.35 -27.33 1.02
C LYS A 478 -4.53 -27.18 -0.49
N VAL A 479 -4.88 -25.97 -0.94
CA VAL A 479 -4.80 -25.56 -2.33
C VAL A 479 -3.77 -24.46 -2.47
N SER A 480 -2.98 -24.43 -3.55
CA SER A 480 -1.88 -23.47 -3.66
C SER A 480 -1.49 -23.13 -5.10
N CYS A 481 -0.85 -21.99 -5.25
CA CYS A 481 -0.18 -21.55 -6.46
C CYS A 481 1.27 -21.16 -6.13
N GLU A 482 2.22 -21.82 -6.73
CA GLU A 482 3.63 -21.45 -6.68
C GLU A 482 3.93 -20.46 -7.81
N ILE A 483 4.56 -19.34 -7.46
CA ILE A 483 4.81 -18.20 -8.36
C ILE A 483 6.31 -17.87 -8.30
N PRO A 484 7.16 -18.60 -9.03
CA PRO A 484 8.62 -18.45 -8.96
C PRO A 484 9.14 -17.05 -9.23
N PRO A 485 8.61 -16.27 -10.20
CA PRO A 485 9.11 -14.92 -10.47
C PRO A 485 8.99 -13.96 -9.29
N VAL A 486 8.06 -14.18 -8.38
CA VAL A 486 7.89 -13.40 -7.16
C VAL A 486 8.23 -14.21 -5.90
N LYS A 487 8.93 -15.34 -6.06
CA LYS A 487 9.40 -16.21 -4.97
C LYS A 487 8.33 -16.49 -3.91
N THR A 488 7.08 -16.71 -4.34
CA THR A 488 5.95 -16.84 -3.43
C THR A 488 5.14 -18.09 -3.72
N LEU A 489 4.84 -18.84 -2.66
CA LEU A 489 3.80 -19.84 -2.62
C LEU A 489 2.57 -19.22 -1.93
N VAL A 490 1.52 -19.02 -2.68
CA VAL A 490 0.20 -18.62 -2.15
C VAL A 490 -0.57 -19.89 -1.85
N SER A 491 -1.15 -20.00 -0.66
CA SER A 491 -1.94 -21.17 -0.32
C SER A 491 -3.18 -20.83 0.49
N MET A 492 -4.20 -21.65 0.32
CA MET A 492 -5.39 -21.62 1.16
C MET A 492 -5.59 -22.96 1.85
N THR A 493 -6.04 -22.92 3.10
CA THR A 493 -6.54 -24.06 3.88
C THR A 493 -7.92 -23.77 4.41
N CYS A 494 -8.66 -24.80 4.77
CA CYS A 494 -10.02 -24.67 5.23
C CYS A 494 -10.31 -25.69 6.35
N GLU A 495 -10.96 -25.23 7.43
CA GLU A 495 -11.47 -26.05 8.54
C GLU A 495 -13.00 -26.32 8.41
N GLY A 496 -13.57 -26.14 7.22
CA GLY A 496 -14.97 -26.43 6.94
C GLY A 496 -15.24 -27.93 6.78
N ARG A 497 -16.49 -28.33 7.00
CA ARG A 497 -16.98 -29.69 6.74
C ARG A 497 -17.46 -29.83 5.29
N ASP A 498 -17.46 -31.09 4.80
CA ASP A 498 -17.94 -31.43 3.46
C ASP A 498 -17.30 -30.50 2.39
N LYS A 499 -16.00 -30.23 2.57
CA LYS A 499 -15.24 -29.28 1.75
C LYS A 499 -14.63 -29.91 0.52
N THR A 500 -14.59 -29.15 -0.55
CA THR A 500 -13.86 -29.46 -1.77
C THR A 500 -12.94 -28.30 -2.09
N GLY A 501 -11.63 -28.57 -2.12
CA GLY A 501 -10.64 -27.58 -2.58
C GLY A 501 -10.52 -27.60 -4.09
N TYR A 502 -10.35 -26.46 -4.70
CA TYR A 502 -10.15 -26.35 -6.14
C TYR A 502 -9.10 -25.32 -6.52
N VAL A 503 -8.50 -25.53 -7.68
CA VAL A 503 -7.60 -24.60 -8.34
C VAL A 503 -7.98 -24.46 -9.81
N LYS A 504 -7.83 -23.25 -10.36
CA LYS A 504 -8.19 -22.95 -11.73
C LYS A 504 -7.20 -22.00 -12.38
N GLU A 505 -6.82 -22.25 -13.63
CA GLU A 505 -6.14 -21.30 -14.49
C GLU A 505 -7.12 -20.23 -14.98
N GLY A 506 -6.68 -18.99 -15.04
CA GLY A 506 -7.40 -17.89 -15.67
C GLY A 506 -6.48 -17.02 -16.48
N TYR A 507 -7.04 -16.21 -17.37
CA TYR A 507 -6.28 -15.27 -18.17
C TYR A 507 -7.10 -14.03 -18.50
N ALA A 508 -6.55 -12.86 -18.22
CA ALA A 508 -7.09 -11.58 -18.65
C ALA A 508 -5.93 -10.57 -18.84
N PHE A 509 -5.23 -10.62 -19.96
CA PHE A 509 -4.00 -9.88 -20.27
C PHE A 509 -2.77 -10.24 -19.43
N SER A 510 -2.96 -10.91 -18.33
CA SER A 510 -1.93 -11.55 -17.53
C SER A 510 -2.45 -12.89 -17.03
N PRO A 511 -1.59 -13.87 -16.71
CA PRO A 511 -2.03 -15.11 -16.08
C PRO A 511 -2.66 -14.81 -14.74
N MET A 512 -3.83 -15.35 -14.59
CA MET A 512 -4.59 -15.35 -13.37
C MET A 512 -4.71 -16.79 -12.85
N PHE A 513 -4.91 -16.90 -11.58
CA PHE A 513 -5.20 -18.17 -10.96
C PHE A 513 -6.35 -18.01 -9.96
N THR A 514 -7.07 -19.07 -9.74
CA THR A 514 -8.07 -19.13 -8.67
C THR A 514 -7.71 -20.25 -7.72
N LEU A 515 -7.72 -19.95 -6.43
CA LEU A 515 -7.67 -20.91 -5.34
C LEU A 515 -8.98 -20.82 -4.58
N GLY A 516 -9.56 -21.94 -4.18
CA GLY A 516 -10.80 -21.86 -3.43
C GLY A 516 -11.20 -23.13 -2.72
N TYR A 517 -12.21 -22.97 -1.88
CA TYR A 517 -12.91 -24.04 -1.20
C TYR A 517 -14.41 -23.85 -1.31
N THR A 518 -15.10 -24.88 -1.74
CA THR A 518 -16.54 -24.99 -1.54
C THR A 518 -16.81 -25.84 -0.31
N GLY A 519 -17.89 -25.56 0.42
CA GLY A 519 -18.30 -26.36 1.57
C GLY A 519 -19.72 -26.05 2.01
N LYS A 520 -20.23 -26.84 2.94
CA LYS A 520 -21.58 -26.62 3.48
C LYS A 520 -21.56 -25.62 4.61
N LEU A 521 -22.52 -24.69 4.57
CA LEU A 521 -22.84 -23.82 5.69
C LEU A 521 -24.01 -24.42 6.50
N ARG A 522 -23.95 -24.26 7.81
CA ARG A 522 -25.00 -24.66 8.73
C ARG A 522 -25.29 -23.54 9.72
N ASP A 523 -26.52 -23.53 10.19
CA ASP A 523 -26.95 -22.57 11.21
C ASP A 523 -26.03 -22.63 12.45
N LYS A 524 -25.59 -21.46 12.95
CA LYS A 524 -24.71 -21.28 14.11
C LYS A 524 -23.28 -21.85 13.97
N GLU A 525 -22.88 -22.32 12.80
CA GLU A 525 -21.52 -22.80 12.54
C GLU A 525 -20.60 -21.72 11.96
N VAL A 526 -19.30 -22.00 11.96
CA VAL A 526 -18.26 -21.15 11.38
C VAL A 526 -17.58 -21.91 10.26
N PHE A 527 -17.44 -21.25 9.12
CA PHE A 527 -16.59 -21.72 8.02
C PHE A 527 -15.29 -20.92 8.05
N GLU A 528 -14.20 -21.59 8.44
CA GLU A 528 -12.90 -20.98 8.65
C GLU A 528 -11.97 -21.26 7.48
N THR A 529 -11.31 -20.21 6.98
CA THR A 529 -10.27 -20.34 5.95
C THR A 529 -9.05 -19.51 6.32
N TRP A 530 -7.88 -19.96 5.85
CA TRP A 530 -6.62 -19.29 5.97
C TRP A 530 -6.02 -19.06 4.59
N LEU A 531 -5.48 -17.86 4.38
CA LEU A 531 -4.67 -17.52 3.22
C LEU A 531 -3.24 -17.28 3.70
N SER A 532 -2.26 -17.98 3.15
CA SER A 532 -0.87 -17.87 3.57
C SER A 532 0.05 -17.56 2.39
N LEU A 533 1.07 -16.75 2.68
CA LEU A 533 2.13 -16.36 1.76
C LEU A 533 3.44 -16.89 2.29
N GLU A 534 4.07 -17.79 1.55
CA GLU A 534 5.34 -18.41 1.95
C GLU A 534 6.42 -18.08 0.91
N ARG A 535 7.62 -17.77 1.37
CA ARG A 535 8.75 -17.65 0.45
C ARG A 535 9.14 -19.02 -0.08
N VAL A 536 9.40 -19.08 -1.39
CA VAL A 536 10.02 -20.20 -2.08
C VAL A 536 11.30 -19.73 -2.77
N ASP A 537 12.35 -20.56 -2.73
CA ASP A 537 13.66 -20.23 -3.31
C ASP A 537 13.73 -20.57 -4.80
#